data_0ef8690f9e76d0d4011ab1bdb07251ec
#
_entry.id   0ef8690f9e76d0d4011ab1bdb07251ec
#
_cell.length_a   1.000
_cell.length_b   1.000
_cell.length_c   1.000
_cell.angle_alpha   90.00
_cell.angle_beta   90.00
_cell.angle_gamma   90.00
#
_symmetry.space_group_name_H-M   'P 1'
#
loop_
_entity.id
_entity.type
_entity.pdbx_description
1 polymer ?
#
loop_
_entity_poly.entity_id
_entity_poly.type
_entity_poly.pdbx_seq_one_letter_code
_entity_poly.pdbx_strand_id
1 'polypeptide(L)'
;KRGEFVFVVGSSGAGKSTLVKMLIREVIPDKGVVRVNGKDIGRMKRREVPYLRRNIGVVFQDFRLLDNINVFENVAFALRVTNYTDREINRKVPEVLKMVGLDKKLRCTPKELSGGEQQRVCIARALASQPSLIIADEPTGNLDPVTSQEIMDIFKKINIRGTTVVMATHAKDIVDNM
;
A
#
# COMPACT_ATOMS: atom_id res chain seq x y z
N LYS A 1 16.75 -3.22 -3.80
CA LYS A 1 16.72 -4.49 -4.56
C LYS A 1 15.35 -5.14 -4.41
N ARG A 2 15.10 -6.25 -5.12
CA ARG A 2 13.84 -6.99 -4.98
C ARG A 2 13.81 -7.70 -3.61
N GLY A 3 12.67 -7.61 -2.90
CA GLY A 3 12.50 -8.22 -1.59
C GLY A 3 13.10 -7.41 -0.42
N GLU A 4 13.65 -6.21 -0.68
CA GLU A 4 14.13 -5.34 0.40
C GLU A 4 12.98 -4.62 1.09
N PHE A 5 13.20 -4.31 2.38
CA PHE A 5 12.41 -3.35 3.12
C PHE A 5 13.22 -2.05 3.24
N VAL A 6 12.74 -0.97 2.66
CA VAL A 6 13.45 0.31 2.58
C VAL A 6 12.65 1.40 3.28
N PHE A 7 13.30 2.11 4.20
CA PHE A 7 12.75 3.30 4.82
C PHE A 7 13.25 4.57 4.14
N VAL A 8 12.33 5.49 3.91
CA VAL A 8 12.61 6.87 3.49
C VAL A 8 12.29 7.76 4.69
N VAL A 9 13.34 8.16 5.41
CA VAL A 9 13.23 8.92 6.66
C VAL A 9 13.49 10.39 6.42
N GLY A 10 12.72 11.26 7.07
CA GLY A 10 12.93 12.71 7.01
C GLY A 10 11.83 13.45 7.77
N SER A 11 12.09 14.71 8.12
CA SER A 11 11.11 15.58 8.77
C SER A 11 9.87 15.82 7.89
N SER A 12 8.79 16.34 8.49
CA SER A 12 7.63 16.79 7.70
C SER A 12 8.09 17.84 6.68
N GLY A 13 7.55 17.79 5.46
CA GLY A 13 7.95 18.69 4.38
C GLY A 13 9.25 18.33 3.64
N ALA A 14 10.02 17.32 4.07
CA ALA A 14 11.27 16.89 3.41
C ALA A 14 11.09 16.29 2.00
N GLY A 15 9.87 16.21 1.48
CA GLY A 15 9.62 15.69 0.13
C GLY A 15 9.33 14.19 0.05
N LYS A 16 9.13 13.48 1.18
CA LYS A 16 8.85 12.04 1.21
C LYS A 16 7.63 11.68 0.35
N SER A 17 6.49 12.34 0.57
CA SER A 17 5.27 12.11 -0.22
C SER A 17 5.43 12.51 -1.69
N THR A 18 6.28 13.49 -2.00
CA THR A 18 6.62 13.83 -3.39
C THR A 18 7.39 12.69 -4.05
N LEU A 19 8.34 12.07 -3.35
CA LEU A 19 9.02 10.87 -3.82
C LEU A 19 8.03 9.72 -4.07
N VAL A 20 7.11 9.47 -3.13
CA VAL A 20 6.04 8.48 -3.30
C VAL A 20 5.23 8.75 -4.57
N LYS A 21 4.78 10.00 -4.77
CA LYS A 21 4.05 10.43 -5.98
C LYS A 21 4.87 10.25 -7.26
N MET A 22 6.18 10.47 -7.21
CA MET A 22 7.05 10.17 -8.36
C MET A 22 7.10 8.67 -8.65
N LEU A 23 7.25 7.80 -7.64
CA LEU A 23 7.33 6.35 -7.83
C LEU A 23 6.08 5.76 -8.50
N ILE A 24 4.90 6.34 -8.25
CA ILE A 24 3.64 5.95 -8.90
C ILE A 24 3.32 6.77 -10.17
N ARG A 25 4.26 7.61 -10.61
CA ARG A 25 4.13 8.46 -11.80
C ARG A 25 2.94 9.42 -11.72
N GLU A 26 2.62 9.92 -10.53
CA GLU A 26 1.66 11.01 -10.32
C GLU A 26 2.34 12.36 -10.60
N VAL A 27 3.61 12.49 -10.23
CA VAL A 27 4.50 13.62 -10.52
C VAL A 27 5.68 13.14 -11.35
N ILE A 28 6.18 13.98 -12.25
CA ILE A 28 7.39 13.74 -13.04
C ILE A 28 8.53 14.57 -12.41
N PRO A 29 9.73 14.02 -12.25
CA PRO A 29 10.87 14.81 -11.78
C PRO A 29 11.30 15.84 -12.85
N ASP A 30 11.62 17.05 -12.42
CA ASP A 30 12.16 18.11 -13.32
C ASP A 30 13.54 17.74 -13.84
N LYS A 31 14.36 17.08 -13.03
CA LYS A 31 15.72 16.63 -13.38
C LYS A 31 16.00 15.27 -12.78
N GLY A 32 16.90 14.54 -13.42
CA GLY A 32 17.30 13.21 -12.98
C GLY A 32 16.44 12.09 -13.58
N VAL A 33 16.59 10.86 -13.05
CA VAL A 33 15.94 9.65 -13.56
C VAL A 33 15.36 8.87 -12.37
N VAL A 34 14.09 8.50 -12.47
CA VAL A 34 13.44 7.60 -11.51
C VAL A 34 13.14 6.28 -12.23
N ARG A 35 13.67 5.17 -11.68
CA ARG A 35 13.44 3.82 -12.23
C ARG A 35 12.66 2.97 -11.25
N VAL A 36 11.63 2.30 -11.77
CA VAL A 36 10.84 1.30 -11.03
C VAL A 36 10.86 0.01 -11.85
N ASN A 37 11.25 -1.10 -11.23
CA ASN A 37 11.41 -2.39 -11.91
C ASN A 37 12.27 -2.28 -13.22
N GLY A 38 13.37 -1.49 -13.15
CA GLY A 38 14.29 -1.27 -14.26
C GLY A 38 13.81 -0.28 -15.33
N LYS A 39 12.53 0.13 -15.32
CA LYS A 39 11.96 1.07 -16.30
C LYS A 39 12.10 2.51 -15.83
N ASP A 40 12.57 3.40 -16.71
CA ASP A 40 12.56 4.84 -16.49
C ASP A 40 11.11 5.35 -16.57
N ILE A 41 10.55 5.67 -15.40
CA ILE A 41 9.15 6.09 -15.32
C ILE A 41 8.95 7.55 -15.76
N GLY A 42 9.99 8.36 -15.76
CA GLY A 42 9.95 9.75 -16.29
C GLY A 42 9.63 9.78 -17.79
N ARG A 43 10.20 8.85 -18.55
CA ARG A 43 10.03 8.73 -20.02
C ARG A 43 8.84 7.89 -20.46
N MET A 44 8.13 7.27 -19.51
CA MET A 44 7.00 6.38 -19.77
C MET A 44 5.85 7.13 -20.45
N LYS A 45 5.27 6.55 -21.51
CA LYS A 45 4.08 7.11 -22.17
C LYS A 45 2.86 7.04 -21.24
N ARG A 46 1.95 8.02 -21.35
CA ARG A 46 0.76 8.11 -20.48
C ARG A 46 -0.09 6.82 -20.46
N ARG A 47 -0.19 6.14 -21.61
CA ARG A 47 -0.91 4.85 -21.74
C ARG A 47 -0.26 3.67 -20.98
N GLU A 48 1.01 3.78 -20.60
CA GLU A 48 1.74 2.74 -19.89
C GLU A 48 1.64 2.88 -18.36
N VAL A 49 1.28 4.07 -17.86
CA VAL A 49 1.17 4.36 -16.43
C VAL A 49 0.18 3.44 -15.70
N PRO A 50 -1.01 3.09 -16.26
CA PRO A 50 -1.90 2.13 -15.61
C PRO A 50 -1.25 0.76 -15.38
N TYR A 51 -0.43 0.28 -16.32
CA TYR A 51 0.28 -1.01 -16.18
C TYR A 51 1.38 -0.95 -15.11
N LEU A 52 2.07 0.19 -14.97
CA LEU A 52 2.99 0.41 -13.86
C LEU A 52 2.26 0.31 -12.53
N ARG A 53 1.16 1.07 -12.37
CA ARG A 53 0.39 1.14 -11.11
C ARG A 53 -0.25 -0.18 -10.71
N ARG A 54 -0.62 -1.06 -11.66
CA ARG A 54 -1.14 -2.41 -11.37
C ARG A 54 -0.11 -3.30 -10.65
N ASN A 55 1.18 -3.03 -10.82
CA ASN A 55 2.27 -3.77 -10.19
C ASN A 55 2.77 -3.14 -8.88
N ILE A 56 2.14 -2.05 -8.44
CA ILE A 56 2.49 -1.32 -7.22
C ILE A 56 1.26 -1.25 -6.31
N GLY A 57 1.39 -1.75 -5.11
CA GLY A 57 0.41 -1.49 -4.05
C GLY A 57 0.76 -0.18 -3.34
N VAL A 58 -0.22 0.68 -3.09
CA VAL A 58 0.00 1.94 -2.37
C VAL A 58 -0.87 2.00 -1.15
N VAL A 59 -0.25 2.33 -0.01
CA VAL A 59 -0.90 2.57 1.27
C VAL A 59 -0.65 4.02 1.66
N PHE A 60 -1.72 4.78 1.82
CA PHE A 60 -1.68 6.20 2.18
C PHE A 60 -1.99 6.41 3.66
N GLN A 61 -1.56 7.52 4.22
CA GLN A 61 -1.86 7.94 5.59
C GLN A 61 -3.36 8.22 5.81
N ASP A 62 -4.04 8.77 4.80
CA ASP A 62 -5.45 9.17 4.80
C ASP A 62 -6.43 8.06 4.39
N PHE A 63 -6.01 6.81 4.46
CA PHE A 63 -6.72 5.56 4.13
C PHE A 63 -7.28 5.49 2.71
N ARG A 64 -7.91 6.52 2.19
CA ARG A 64 -8.57 6.59 0.86
C ARG A 64 -9.50 5.40 0.60
N LEU A 65 -10.27 5.02 1.61
CA LEU A 65 -11.30 4.02 1.46
C LEU A 65 -12.54 4.61 0.78
N LEU A 66 -13.26 3.76 0.09
CA LEU A 66 -14.54 4.12 -0.53
C LEU A 66 -15.64 3.93 0.52
N ASP A 67 -16.16 5.04 1.06
CA ASP A 67 -17.06 5.05 2.23
C ASP A 67 -18.43 4.41 1.97
N ASN A 68 -18.85 4.40 0.71
CA ASN A 68 -20.19 3.92 0.30
C ASN A 68 -20.23 2.41 0.01
N ILE A 69 -19.13 1.70 0.18
CA ILE A 69 -19.04 0.26 -0.04
C ILE A 69 -18.36 -0.43 1.14
N ASN A 70 -18.63 -1.72 1.32
CA ASN A 70 -18.09 -2.49 2.43
C ASN A 70 -16.59 -2.83 2.25
N VAL A 71 -16.00 -3.46 3.26
CA VAL A 71 -14.59 -3.90 3.30
C VAL A 71 -14.27 -4.83 2.14
N PHE A 72 -15.14 -5.83 1.88
CA PHE A 72 -14.95 -6.76 0.77
C PHE A 72 -14.82 -6.00 -0.56
N GLU A 73 -15.75 -5.11 -0.84
CA GLU A 73 -15.79 -4.33 -2.09
C GLU A 73 -14.63 -3.35 -2.22
N ASN A 74 -14.15 -2.76 -1.11
CA ASN A 74 -12.94 -1.92 -1.11
C ASN A 74 -11.71 -2.69 -1.59
N VAL A 75 -11.55 -3.94 -1.17
CA VAL A 75 -10.43 -4.80 -1.60
C VAL A 75 -10.68 -5.36 -3.01
N ALA A 76 -11.91 -5.80 -3.30
CA ALA A 76 -12.31 -6.32 -4.61
C ALA A 76 -12.10 -5.31 -5.74
N PHE A 77 -12.30 -4.02 -5.46
CA PHE A 77 -12.08 -2.94 -6.43
C PHE A 77 -10.69 -2.99 -7.07
N ALA A 78 -9.64 -3.20 -6.28
CA ALA A 78 -8.28 -3.31 -6.78
C ALA A 78 -8.09 -4.50 -7.73
N LEU A 79 -8.76 -5.62 -7.47
CA LEU A 79 -8.72 -6.80 -8.32
C LEU A 79 -9.51 -6.61 -9.61
N ARG A 80 -10.69 -5.98 -9.57
CA ARG A 80 -11.47 -5.66 -10.79
C ARG A 80 -10.69 -4.79 -11.76
N VAL A 81 -10.01 -3.77 -11.26
CA VAL A 81 -9.16 -2.87 -12.09
C VAL A 81 -8.01 -3.64 -12.75
N THR A 82 -7.60 -4.76 -12.17
CA THR A 82 -6.53 -5.62 -12.69
C THR A 82 -7.05 -6.83 -13.49
N ASN A 83 -8.34 -6.83 -13.87
CA ASN A 83 -9.01 -7.82 -14.71
C ASN A 83 -9.11 -9.24 -14.10
N TYR A 84 -9.20 -9.34 -12.76
CA TYR A 84 -9.55 -10.62 -12.11
C TYR A 84 -11.03 -10.93 -12.33
N THR A 85 -11.34 -12.21 -12.51
CA THR A 85 -12.71 -12.71 -12.59
C THR A 85 -13.38 -12.68 -11.22
N ASP A 86 -14.72 -12.64 -11.19
CA ASP A 86 -15.48 -12.65 -9.92
C ASP A 86 -15.18 -13.91 -9.09
N ARG A 87 -14.94 -15.06 -9.72
CA ARG A 87 -14.54 -16.29 -9.04
C ARG A 87 -13.20 -16.12 -8.31
N GLU A 88 -12.21 -15.49 -8.94
CA GLU A 88 -10.91 -15.21 -8.32
C GLU A 88 -11.04 -14.18 -7.20
N ILE A 89 -11.84 -13.14 -7.40
CA ILE A 89 -12.11 -12.11 -6.40
C ILE A 89 -12.72 -12.72 -5.15
N ASN A 90 -13.77 -13.54 -5.31
CA ASN A 90 -14.46 -14.19 -4.20
C ASN A 90 -13.57 -15.14 -3.40
N ARG A 91 -12.53 -15.70 -4.01
CA ARG A 91 -11.52 -16.49 -3.33
C ARG A 91 -10.44 -15.63 -2.66
N LYS A 92 -9.85 -14.68 -3.41
CA LYS A 92 -8.68 -13.91 -2.96
C LYS A 92 -9.00 -12.88 -1.88
N VAL A 93 -10.13 -12.20 -1.96
CA VAL A 93 -10.47 -11.14 -1.00
C VAL A 93 -10.54 -11.66 0.44
N PRO A 94 -11.26 -12.76 0.74
CA PRO A 94 -11.28 -13.32 2.08
C PRO A 94 -9.88 -13.78 2.57
N GLU A 95 -9.07 -14.37 1.66
CA GLU A 95 -7.70 -14.79 1.98
C GLU A 95 -6.83 -13.61 2.42
N VAL A 96 -6.88 -12.50 1.67
CA VAL A 96 -6.09 -11.29 1.98
C VAL A 96 -6.61 -10.61 3.25
N LEU A 97 -7.93 -10.52 3.44
CA LEU A 97 -8.52 -9.95 4.66
C LEU A 97 -8.17 -10.77 5.91
N LYS A 98 -8.11 -12.10 5.80
CA LYS A 98 -7.62 -12.97 6.88
C LYS A 98 -6.15 -12.70 7.22
N MET A 99 -5.30 -12.43 6.22
CA MET A 99 -3.89 -12.10 6.44
C MET A 99 -3.68 -10.84 7.29
N VAL A 100 -4.60 -9.88 7.19
CA VAL A 100 -4.57 -8.63 7.97
C VAL A 100 -5.48 -8.68 9.21
N GLY A 101 -6.08 -9.83 9.53
CA GLY A 101 -6.93 -10.02 10.71
C GLY A 101 -8.33 -9.41 10.61
N LEU A 102 -8.89 -9.30 9.40
CA LEU A 102 -10.22 -8.72 9.13
C LEU A 102 -11.23 -9.71 8.55
N ASP A 103 -11.00 -11.01 8.76
CA ASP A 103 -11.87 -12.08 8.25
C ASP A 103 -13.32 -12.01 8.75
N LYS A 104 -13.58 -11.37 9.89
CA LYS A 104 -14.93 -11.16 10.45
C LYS A 104 -15.59 -9.83 10.05
N LYS A 105 -14.88 -8.97 9.31
CA LYS A 105 -15.31 -7.59 9.01
C LYS A 105 -15.65 -7.35 7.55
N LEU A 106 -15.79 -8.41 6.72
CA LEU A 106 -15.99 -8.30 5.27
C LEU A 106 -17.18 -7.42 4.88
N ARG A 107 -18.25 -7.47 5.67
CA ARG A 107 -19.52 -6.76 5.39
C ARG A 107 -19.60 -5.37 6.03
N CYS A 108 -18.68 -5.03 6.94
CA CYS A 108 -18.63 -3.72 7.57
C CYS A 108 -18.31 -2.62 6.54
N THR A 109 -18.83 -1.44 6.75
CA THR A 109 -18.41 -0.22 6.02
C THR A 109 -17.20 0.42 6.71
N PRO A 110 -16.42 1.29 6.02
CA PRO A 110 -15.30 1.98 6.63
C PRO A 110 -15.66 2.75 7.91
N LYS A 111 -16.86 3.31 7.99
CA LYS A 111 -17.33 4.08 9.16
C LYS A 111 -17.53 3.23 10.43
N GLU A 112 -17.67 1.92 10.28
CA GLU A 112 -17.84 0.95 11.39
C GLU A 112 -16.50 0.39 11.88
N LEU A 113 -15.38 0.87 11.31
CA LEU A 113 -14.03 0.40 11.62
C LEU A 113 -13.24 1.41 12.42
N SER A 114 -12.39 0.93 13.35
CA SER A 114 -11.35 1.75 13.96
C SER A 114 -10.31 2.20 12.94
N GLY A 115 -9.50 3.22 13.27
CA GLY A 115 -8.43 3.70 12.38
C GLY A 115 -7.44 2.59 12.00
N GLY A 116 -7.06 1.76 12.96
CA GLY A 116 -6.18 0.61 12.70
C GLY A 116 -6.82 -0.46 11.81
N GLU A 117 -8.13 -0.72 11.95
CA GLU A 117 -8.87 -1.60 11.06
C GLU A 117 -8.97 -1.02 9.64
N GLN A 118 -9.22 0.28 9.50
CA GLN A 118 -9.23 0.98 8.21
C GLN A 118 -7.87 0.88 7.52
N GLN A 119 -6.78 1.07 8.27
CA GLN A 119 -5.43 0.91 7.74
C GLN A 119 -5.16 -0.53 7.28
N ARG A 120 -5.63 -1.53 8.03
CA ARG A 120 -5.55 -2.94 7.60
C ARG A 120 -6.33 -3.21 6.31
N VAL A 121 -7.48 -2.58 6.10
CA VAL A 121 -8.20 -2.64 4.80
C VAL A 121 -7.37 -2.03 3.66
N CYS A 122 -6.71 -0.89 3.90
CA CYS A 122 -5.83 -0.26 2.90
C CYS A 122 -4.67 -1.17 2.51
N ILE A 123 -4.04 -1.83 3.49
CA ILE A 123 -2.97 -2.79 3.25
C ILE A 123 -3.51 -4.00 2.47
N ALA A 124 -4.67 -4.55 2.85
CA ALA A 124 -5.31 -5.65 2.14
C ALA A 124 -5.60 -5.27 0.68
N ARG A 125 -6.15 -4.07 0.44
CA ARG A 125 -6.40 -3.55 -0.90
C ARG A 125 -5.11 -3.43 -1.73
N ALA A 126 -4.03 -2.92 -1.13
CA ALA A 126 -2.73 -2.79 -1.79
C ALA A 126 -2.10 -4.15 -2.11
N LEU A 127 -2.33 -5.17 -1.28
CA LEU A 127 -1.75 -6.51 -1.41
C LEU A 127 -2.55 -7.43 -2.34
N ALA A 128 -3.84 -7.16 -2.56
CA ALA A 128 -4.78 -8.06 -3.23
C ALA A 128 -4.31 -8.52 -4.62
N SER A 129 -3.73 -7.62 -5.42
CA SER A 129 -3.17 -7.93 -6.75
C SER A 129 -1.80 -8.59 -6.71
N GLN A 130 -1.26 -8.90 -5.53
CA GLN A 130 0.08 -9.47 -5.34
C GLN A 130 1.18 -8.64 -6.03
N PRO A 131 1.30 -7.35 -5.71
CA PRO A 131 2.25 -6.46 -6.36
C PRO A 131 3.70 -6.85 -6.01
N SER A 132 4.63 -6.54 -6.90
CA SER A 132 6.07 -6.74 -6.64
C SER A 132 6.65 -5.68 -5.69
N LEU A 133 5.96 -4.54 -5.56
CA LEU A 133 6.35 -3.39 -4.75
C LEU A 133 5.14 -2.85 -4.00
N ILE A 134 5.29 -2.64 -2.70
CA ILE A 134 4.36 -1.84 -1.88
C ILE A 134 5.06 -0.55 -1.48
N ILE A 135 4.37 0.56 -1.66
CA ILE A 135 4.79 1.89 -1.21
C ILE A 135 3.82 2.32 -0.12
N ALA A 136 4.34 2.63 1.07
CA ALA A 136 3.56 3.12 2.20
C ALA A 136 4.00 4.54 2.56
N ASP A 137 3.06 5.48 2.54
CA ASP A 137 3.30 6.88 2.91
C ASP A 137 2.71 7.14 4.29
N GLU A 138 3.58 7.21 5.32
CA GLU A 138 3.22 7.42 6.73
C GLU A 138 2.12 6.47 7.25
N PRO A 139 2.24 5.13 7.07
CA PRO A 139 1.13 4.20 7.29
C PRO A 139 0.69 4.07 8.75
N THR A 140 1.45 4.62 9.69
CA THR A 140 1.18 4.57 11.13
C THR A 140 0.98 5.96 11.74
N GLY A 141 1.05 7.03 10.93
CA GLY A 141 1.10 8.41 11.41
C GLY A 141 -0.13 8.89 12.21
N ASN A 142 -1.28 8.21 12.07
CA ASN A 142 -2.54 8.54 12.75
C ASN A 142 -2.98 7.44 13.74
N LEU A 143 -2.06 6.53 14.14
CA LEU A 143 -2.38 5.37 14.97
C LEU A 143 -1.65 5.46 16.31
N ASP A 144 -2.21 4.82 17.33
CA ASP A 144 -1.55 4.64 18.61
C ASP A 144 -0.34 3.69 18.50
N PRO A 145 0.59 3.70 19.46
CA PRO A 145 1.82 2.90 19.37
C PRO A 145 1.58 1.39 19.26
N VAL A 146 0.57 0.85 19.92
CA VAL A 146 0.28 -0.59 19.89
C VAL A 146 -0.23 -0.99 18.51
N THR A 147 -1.21 -0.26 18.00
CA THR A 147 -1.76 -0.48 16.65
C THR A 147 -0.68 -0.26 15.59
N SER A 148 0.20 0.73 15.77
CA SER A 148 1.34 0.98 14.87
C SER A 148 2.25 -0.24 14.76
N GLN A 149 2.57 -0.88 15.89
CA GLN A 149 3.39 -2.10 15.91
C GLN A 149 2.70 -3.25 15.17
N GLU A 150 1.40 -3.45 15.36
CA GLU A 150 0.63 -4.47 14.63
C GLU A 150 0.66 -4.25 13.12
N ILE A 151 0.56 -2.99 12.67
CA ILE A 151 0.67 -2.62 11.25
C ILE A 151 2.08 -2.92 10.72
N MET A 152 3.12 -2.61 11.49
CA MET A 152 4.50 -2.92 11.11
C MET A 152 4.73 -4.42 10.99
N ASP A 153 4.17 -5.23 11.88
CA ASP A 153 4.26 -6.69 11.80
C ASP A 153 3.58 -7.26 10.55
N ILE A 154 2.49 -6.63 10.09
CA ILE A 154 1.87 -7.00 8.81
C ILE A 154 2.85 -6.70 7.66
N PHE A 155 3.48 -5.52 7.62
CA PHE A 155 4.47 -5.19 6.58
C PHE A 155 5.69 -6.12 6.61
N LYS A 156 6.19 -6.50 7.80
CA LYS A 156 7.25 -7.52 7.95
C LYS A 156 6.85 -8.85 7.31
N LYS A 157 5.65 -9.34 7.63
CA LYS A 157 5.12 -10.59 7.04
C LYS A 157 4.98 -10.52 5.53
N ILE A 158 4.59 -9.38 4.98
CA ILE A 158 4.48 -9.13 3.54
C ILE A 158 5.88 -9.17 2.89
N ASN A 159 6.86 -8.52 3.51
CA ASN A 159 8.23 -8.46 3.00
C ASN A 159 8.92 -9.85 3.03
N ILE A 160 8.77 -10.61 4.12
CA ILE A 160 9.30 -11.99 4.23
C ILE A 160 8.78 -12.88 3.09
N ARG A 161 7.58 -12.62 2.56
CA ARG A 161 7.02 -13.33 1.40
C ARG A 161 7.60 -12.88 0.05
N GLY A 162 8.59 -11.98 0.06
CA GLY A 162 9.34 -11.55 -1.12
C GLY A 162 8.84 -10.26 -1.78
N THR A 163 7.81 -9.60 -1.23
CA THR A 163 7.36 -8.30 -1.71
C THR A 163 8.33 -7.21 -1.25
N THR A 164 8.78 -6.36 -2.16
CA THR A 164 9.58 -5.17 -1.80
C THR A 164 8.67 -4.15 -1.11
N VAL A 165 9.14 -3.57 -0.01
CA VAL A 165 8.42 -2.51 0.70
C VAL A 165 9.26 -1.24 0.73
N VAL A 166 8.67 -0.12 0.32
CA VAL A 166 9.25 1.22 0.48
C VAL A 166 8.30 2.00 1.39
N MET A 167 8.78 2.38 2.56
CA MET A 167 7.99 3.06 3.57
C MET A 167 8.56 4.45 3.84
N ALA A 168 7.77 5.48 3.57
CA ALA A 168 8.06 6.85 4.00
C ALA A 168 7.54 7.06 5.42
N THR A 169 8.40 7.51 6.34
CA THR A 169 8.03 7.79 7.72
C THR A 169 8.91 8.86 8.34
N HIS A 170 8.38 9.57 9.32
CA HIS A 170 9.15 10.46 10.19
C HIS A 170 9.43 9.83 11.58
N ALA A 171 8.81 8.69 11.90
CA ALA A 171 8.95 7.99 13.17
C ALA A 171 10.25 7.19 13.20
N LYS A 172 11.29 7.72 13.84
CA LYS A 172 12.59 7.04 13.98
C LYS A 172 12.48 5.74 14.77
N ASP A 173 11.66 5.73 15.82
CA ASP A 173 11.48 4.56 16.68
C ASP A 173 10.99 3.32 15.92
N ILE A 174 10.21 3.53 14.86
CA ILE A 174 9.76 2.45 13.97
C ILE A 174 10.92 1.87 13.16
N VAL A 175 11.84 2.74 12.73
CA VAL A 175 13.01 2.34 11.91
C VAL A 175 14.02 1.58 12.75
N ASP A 176 14.24 2.02 14.00
CA ASP A 176 15.25 1.45 14.90
C ASP A 176 14.81 0.07 15.44
N ASN A 177 13.50 -0.24 15.43
CA ASN A 177 12.93 -1.51 15.91
C ASN A 177 12.66 -2.54 14.80
N MET A 178 13.14 -2.29 13.58
CA MET A 178 12.94 -3.19 12.42
C MET A 178 14.19 -3.97 12.08
#